data_7771722bb258fa6b2acb84f52133e800
#
_entry.id   7771722bb258fa6b2acb84f52133e800
#
_cell.length_a   1.000
_cell.length_b   1.000
_cell.length_c   1.000
_cell.angle_alpha   90.00
_cell.angle_beta   90.00
_cell.angle_gamma   90.00
#
_symmetry.space_group_name_H-M   'P 1'
#
loop_
_entity.id
_entity.type
_entity.pdbx_description
1 polymer ?
#
loop_
_entity_poly.entity_id
_entity_poly.type
_entity_poly.pdbx_seq_one_letter_code
_entity_poly.pdbx_strand_id
1 'polypeptide(L)'
;PIEAHENQRQISKSITADAIPSNSINQVAVSTSQSNQSKAVPVVISTEIATINYVGDILGPLCGYPAKFCRGMVNLRTTLGLSDSQIDQIARRIPQECQVDSSYDVSQATTAADLARYIQTPPTQYLSKMSKTSATSATIQSPTIATGPGFDPIVISGVSLGLPGGDKVFSDDVFEKLVRGETCISEVTDDYKQRLLDKNIVRLIKGRDGSVNMERANEFADIPQLAGVKGAFDLAEEFGIDAKVVLAWDITTQLAVAAGLLALRDAGIPLTPVEQTGKGGLRLITNWQVPKIQRDRTGIVFASCFPGLQMAMKHAKRNGDDGDGRFDRRFLFQTLNMGHSQFAQYTGIRGPNTTINLACASATAAFGVAEDWIAMGRADRVIIISADDVTGDDLWEWIGGGFAASGAASTHNVVEETALPFDRRRNGLILGMGAAAFVLERNSLANERGVQPIAELLGTTTV
;
A
#
# COMPACT_ATOMS: atom_id res chain seq x y z
N PRO A 1 -8.07 -10.06 49.03
CA PRO A 1 -8.00 -10.40 47.59
C PRO A 1 -9.17 -11.27 47.10
N ILE A 2 -10.29 -11.35 47.84
CA ILE A 2 -11.46 -12.16 47.44
C ILE A 2 -12.73 -11.28 47.28
N GLU A 3 -12.71 -10.02 47.62
CA GLU A 3 -13.87 -9.10 47.50
C GLU A 3 -14.00 -8.32 46.19
N ALA A 4 -13.04 -8.48 45.25
CA ALA A 4 -13.08 -7.74 43.97
C ALA A 4 -13.84 -8.47 42.82
N HIS A 5 -14.30 -9.70 43.04
CA HIS A 5 -14.92 -10.52 41.97
C HIS A 5 -16.47 -10.55 42.00
N GLU A 6 -17.11 -10.03 43.03
CA GLU A 6 -18.59 -10.04 43.13
C GLU A 6 -19.28 -8.79 42.56
N ASN A 7 -18.58 -7.68 42.42
CA ASN A 7 -19.16 -6.42 41.92
C ASN A 7 -19.26 -6.33 40.38
N GLN A 8 -18.66 -7.24 39.62
CA GLN A 8 -18.79 -7.26 38.14
C GLN A 8 -19.97 -8.08 37.62
N ARG A 9 -20.66 -8.86 38.46
CA ARG A 9 -21.83 -9.66 38.06
C ARG A 9 -23.20 -8.96 38.27
N GLN A 10 -23.25 -7.82 38.90
CA GLN A 10 -24.52 -7.08 39.14
C GLN A 10 -24.80 -5.98 38.11
N ILE A 11 -23.83 -5.57 37.29
CA ILE A 11 -24.03 -4.50 36.26
C ILE A 11 -24.58 -5.05 34.92
N SER A 12 -24.60 -6.36 34.72
CA SER A 12 -25.05 -6.94 33.44
C SER A 12 -26.51 -7.38 33.41
N LYS A 13 -27.33 -7.03 34.41
CA LYS A 13 -28.73 -7.48 34.49
C LYS A 13 -29.81 -6.39 34.49
N SER A 14 -29.51 -5.14 34.18
CA SER A 14 -30.51 -4.07 34.16
C SER A 14 -30.48 -3.20 32.89
N ILE A 15 -30.54 -3.81 31.72
CA ILE A 15 -30.97 -3.12 30.49
C ILE A 15 -31.96 -4.06 29.79
N THR A 16 -33.20 -4.03 30.21
CA THR A 16 -34.34 -4.52 29.45
C THR A 16 -35.01 -3.35 28.75
N ALA A 17 -35.30 -3.60 27.49
CA ALA A 17 -35.98 -2.79 26.52
C ALA A 17 -37.07 -1.87 27.05
N ASP A 18 -37.00 -0.58 26.72
CA ASP A 18 -38.16 0.29 26.61
C ASP A 18 -38.27 0.87 25.21
N ALA A 19 -39.53 0.80 24.74
CA ALA A 19 -39.93 1.04 23.37
C ALA A 19 -39.83 2.53 22.97
N ILE A 20 -39.32 2.81 21.78
CA ILE A 20 -39.40 4.10 21.10
C ILE A 20 -40.67 4.14 20.25
N PRO A 21 -41.54 5.14 20.36
CA PRO A 21 -42.76 5.20 19.57
C PRO A 21 -42.49 5.59 18.11
N SER A 22 -43.15 4.88 17.22
CA SER A 22 -43.20 5.13 15.79
C SER A 22 -43.92 6.45 15.48
N ASN A 23 -43.24 7.41 14.89
CA ASN A 23 -43.87 8.55 14.26
C ASN A 23 -43.79 8.42 12.71
N SER A 24 -44.99 8.43 12.15
CA SER A 24 -45.38 8.42 10.77
C SER A 24 -44.53 9.31 9.85
N ILE A 25 -43.91 8.71 8.80
CA ILE A 25 -43.39 9.44 7.65
C ILE A 25 -44.40 9.29 6.50
N ASN A 26 -44.86 10.42 6.02
CA ASN A 26 -45.77 10.58 4.91
C ASN A 26 -45.28 9.87 3.64
N GLN A 27 -46.18 9.05 3.06
CA GLN A 27 -46.05 8.51 1.74
C GLN A 27 -46.14 9.65 0.72
N VAL A 28 -45.05 9.89 0.00
CA VAL A 28 -45.08 10.60 -1.29
C VAL A 28 -45.28 9.57 -2.37
N ALA A 29 -46.43 9.60 -3.01
CA ALA A 29 -46.77 8.79 -4.17
C ALA A 29 -45.84 9.12 -5.35
N VAL A 30 -45.00 8.14 -5.75
CA VAL A 30 -44.25 8.22 -7.01
C VAL A 30 -45.07 7.45 -8.06
N SER A 31 -45.51 8.18 -9.07
CA SER A 31 -46.18 7.63 -10.23
C SER A 31 -45.30 6.62 -10.97
N THR A 32 -45.79 5.41 -11.14
CA THR A 32 -45.21 4.36 -11.98
C THR A 32 -45.24 4.75 -13.44
N SER A 33 -44.10 5.08 -14.02
CA SER A 33 -43.90 5.09 -15.47
C SER A 33 -43.20 3.78 -15.87
N GLN A 34 -43.78 3.19 -16.89
CA GLN A 34 -43.55 1.89 -17.50
C GLN A 34 -42.09 1.45 -17.60
N SER A 35 -41.86 0.18 -17.20
CA SER A 35 -40.65 -0.59 -17.37
C SER A 35 -40.28 -0.76 -18.84
N ASN A 36 -39.22 -0.09 -19.29
CA ASN A 36 -38.45 -0.55 -20.44
C ASN A 36 -37.54 -1.68 -19.98
N GLN A 37 -37.88 -2.89 -20.36
CA GLN A 37 -36.98 -4.04 -20.31
C GLN A 37 -35.78 -3.76 -21.21
N SER A 38 -34.66 -3.33 -20.65
CA SER A 38 -33.39 -3.32 -21.35
C SER A 38 -32.99 -4.77 -21.59
N LYS A 39 -33.04 -5.23 -22.84
CA LYS A 39 -32.44 -6.49 -23.27
C LYS A 39 -30.96 -6.44 -22.87
N ALA A 40 -30.53 -7.40 -22.05
CA ALA A 40 -29.12 -7.60 -21.74
C ALA A 40 -28.34 -7.73 -23.07
N VAL A 41 -27.47 -6.79 -23.35
CA VAL A 41 -26.53 -6.88 -24.47
C VAL A 41 -25.53 -7.97 -24.10
N PRO A 42 -25.33 -9.02 -24.92
CA PRO A 42 -24.32 -10.02 -24.62
C PRO A 42 -22.95 -9.35 -24.54
N VAL A 43 -22.23 -9.53 -23.44
CA VAL A 43 -20.84 -9.10 -23.32
C VAL A 43 -20.04 -9.94 -24.32
N VAL A 44 -19.68 -9.33 -25.43
CA VAL A 44 -18.76 -9.93 -26.40
C VAL A 44 -17.35 -9.79 -25.81
N ILE A 45 -16.87 -10.87 -25.16
CA ILE A 45 -15.47 -10.95 -24.75
C ILE A 45 -14.65 -10.87 -26.02
N SER A 46 -13.73 -9.91 -26.12
CA SER A 46 -12.85 -9.80 -27.29
C SER A 46 -12.05 -11.10 -27.45
N THR A 47 -11.85 -11.53 -28.67
CA THR A 47 -11.08 -12.74 -29.00
C THR A 47 -9.69 -12.69 -28.35
N GLU A 48 -9.11 -11.51 -28.23
CA GLU A 48 -7.81 -11.26 -27.60
C GLU A 48 -7.82 -11.62 -26.09
N ILE A 49 -8.81 -11.19 -25.34
CA ILE A 49 -8.93 -11.52 -23.91
C ILE A 49 -9.15 -13.02 -23.73
N ALA A 50 -9.96 -13.64 -24.59
CA ALA A 50 -10.19 -15.07 -24.56
C ALA A 50 -8.90 -15.85 -24.84
N THR A 51 -8.08 -15.38 -25.76
CA THR A 51 -6.78 -15.98 -26.11
C THR A 51 -5.78 -15.90 -24.96
N ILE A 52 -5.65 -14.73 -24.34
CA ILE A 52 -4.78 -14.52 -23.16
C ILE A 52 -5.19 -15.47 -22.01
N ASN A 53 -6.48 -15.59 -21.75
CA ASN A 53 -7.01 -16.49 -20.71
C ASN A 53 -6.74 -17.94 -21.02
N TYR A 54 -6.94 -18.36 -22.27
CA TYR A 54 -6.68 -19.72 -22.72
C TYR A 54 -5.21 -20.13 -22.57
N VAL A 55 -4.28 -19.24 -22.93
CA VAL A 55 -2.84 -19.46 -22.70
C VAL A 55 -2.55 -19.66 -21.20
N GLY A 56 -3.09 -18.82 -20.34
CA GLY A 56 -2.93 -18.98 -18.89
C GLY A 56 -3.45 -20.33 -18.38
N ASP A 57 -4.61 -20.79 -18.89
CA ASP A 57 -5.22 -22.06 -18.49
C ASP A 57 -4.44 -23.29 -19.00
N ILE A 58 -3.69 -23.17 -20.12
CA ILE A 58 -2.76 -24.21 -20.57
C ILE A 58 -1.50 -24.24 -19.71
N LEU A 59 -0.92 -23.09 -19.42
CA LEU A 59 0.36 -22.99 -18.73
C LEU A 59 0.26 -23.32 -17.24
N GLY A 60 -0.81 -22.90 -16.57
CA GLY A 60 -1.00 -23.06 -15.14
C GLY A 60 -0.77 -24.48 -14.61
N PRO A 61 -1.45 -25.51 -15.16
CA PRO A 61 -1.24 -26.89 -14.76
C PRO A 61 0.17 -27.45 -15.00
N LEU A 62 0.90 -26.90 -15.97
CA LEU A 62 2.25 -27.36 -16.34
C LEU A 62 3.33 -26.80 -15.42
N CYS A 63 3.13 -25.57 -14.91
CA CYS A 63 4.10 -24.91 -14.04
C CYS A 63 3.69 -24.86 -12.56
N GLY A 64 2.45 -25.32 -12.25
CA GLY A 64 1.92 -25.30 -10.87
C GLY A 64 1.50 -23.91 -10.36
N TYR A 65 1.40 -22.90 -11.25
CA TYR A 65 0.93 -21.57 -10.90
C TYR A 65 -0.55 -21.38 -11.28
N PRO A 66 -1.28 -20.50 -10.59
CA PRO A 66 -2.62 -20.09 -11.01
C PRO A 66 -2.61 -19.52 -12.43
N ALA A 67 -3.59 -19.88 -13.27
CA ALA A 67 -3.65 -19.48 -14.67
C ALA A 67 -3.50 -17.97 -14.92
N LYS A 68 -3.98 -17.14 -13.99
CA LYS A 68 -3.85 -15.69 -14.08
C LYS A 68 -2.40 -15.19 -14.02
N PHE A 69 -1.49 -15.94 -13.39
CA PHE A 69 -0.06 -15.62 -13.33
C PHE A 69 0.71 -16.05 -14.59
N CYS A 70 0.12 -16.91 -15.38
CA CYS A 70 0.73 -17.46 -16.58
C CYS A 70 0.31 -16.68 -17.83
N ARG A 71 0.20 -15.36 -17.76
CA ARG A 71 -0.29 -14.47 -18.83
C ARG A 71 0.68 -13.33 -19.11
N GLY A 72 0.51 -12.67 -20.25
CA GLY A 72 1.28 -11.47 -20.61
C GLY A 72 2.77 -11.74 -20.84
N MET A 73 3.61 -10.83 -20.38
CA MET A 73 5.06 -10.86 -20.62
C MET A 73 5.83 -11.84 -19.72
N VAL A 74 5.15 -12.76 -19.03
CA VAL A 74 5.79 -13.74 -18.15
C VAL A 74 6.65 -14.69 -18.99
N ASN A 75 7.94 -14.81 -18.64
CA ASN A 75 8.90 -15.66 -19.36
C ASN A 75 8.66 -17.13 -19.06
N LEU A 76 8.55 -17.94 -20.11
CA LEU A 76 8.22 -19.37 -20.03
C LEU A 76 9.28 -20.18 -19.29
N ARG A 77 10.57 -19.89 -19.53
CA ARG A 77 11.71 -20.64 -18.97
C ARG A 77 12.13 -20.10 -17.62
N THR A 78 12.43 -18.81 -17.55
CA THR A 78 13.04 -18.20 -16.35
C THR A 78 12.04 -17.95 -15.23
N THR A 79 10.80 -17.56 -15.58
CA THR A 79 9.77 -17.24 -14.58
C THR A 79 8.85 -18.41 -14.27
N LEU A 80 8.36 -19.12 -15.31
CA LEU A 80 7.47 -20.27 -15.12
C LEU A 80 8.22 -21.59 -14.93
N GLY A 81 9.52 -21.63 -15.18
CA GLY A 81 10.37 -22.81 -15.01
C GLY A 81 10.07 -23.96 -15.97
N LEU A 82 9.48 -23.65 -17.14
CA LEU A 82 9.15 -24.67 -18.14
C LEU A 82 10.41 -25.15 -18.87
N SER A 83 10.54 -26.46 -19.01
CA SER A 83 11.58 -27.08 -19.84
C SER A 83 11.26 -26.94 -21.34
N ASP A 84 12.29 -27.05 -22.19
CA ASP A 84 12.10 -27.03 -23.64
C ASP A 84 11.15 -28.13 -24.10
N SER A 85 11.21 -29.31 -23.49
CA SER A 85 10.27 -30.41 -23.78
C SER A 85 8.80 -30.04 -23.46
N GLN A 86 8.55 -29.30 -22.42
CA GLN A 86 7.20 -28.82 -22.09
C GLN A 86 6.74 -27.71 -23.04
N ILE A 87 7.63 -26.83 -23.44
CA ILE A 87 7.35 -25.79 -24.45
C ILE A 87 7.04 -26.45 -25.80
N ASP A 88 7.81 -27.45 -26.23
CA ASP A 88 7.53 -28.22 -27.43
C ASP A 88 6.18 -28.95 -27.39
N GLN A 89 5.79 -29.49 -26.25
CA GLN A 89 4.46 -30.11 -26.09
C GLN A 89 3.35 -29.07 -26.28
N ILE A 90 3.50 -27.87 -25.68
CA ILE A 90 2.56 -26.75 -25.85
C ILE A 90 2.50 -26.36 -27.34
N ALA A 91 3.65 -26.21 -27.97
CA ALA A 91 3.77 -25.83 -29.35
C ALA A 91 3.08 -26.82 -30.33
N ARG A 92 3.09 -28.11 -30.00
CA ARG A 92 2.41 -29.14 -30.80
C ARG A 92 0.90 -29.19 -30.50
N ARG A 93 0.50 -28.88 -29.29
CA ARG A 93 -0.93 -28.95 -28.84
C ARG A 93 -1.75 -27.76 -29.37
N ILE A 94 -1.20 -26.57 -29.35
CA ILE A 94 -1.90 -25.36 -29.75
C ILE A 94 -2.47 -25.43 -31.17
N PRO A 95 -1.71 -25.84 -32.21
CA PRO A 95 -2.25 -25.93 -33.58
C PRO A 95 -3.34 -26.98 -33.78
N GLN A 96 -3.46 -27.95 -32.87
CA GLN A 96 -4.48 -28.98 -32.93
C GLN A 96 -5.81 -28.50 -32.37
N GLU A 97 -5.78 -27.53 -31.42
CA GLU A 97 -6.94 -27.06 -30.68
C GLU A 97 -7.39 -25.66 -31.12
N CYS A 98 -6.54 -24.85 -31.73
CA CYS A 98 -6.74 -23.45 -32.06
C CYS A 98 -6.50 -23.14 -33.52
N GLN A 99 -7.10 -22.05 -34.01
CA GLN A 99 -6.61 -21.41 -35.23
C GLN A 99 -5.37 -20.62 -34.90
N VAL A 100 -4.29 -20.85 -35.64
CA VAL A 100 -2.98 -20.27 -35.39
C VAL A 100 -2.46 -19.50 -36.58
N ASP A 101 -1.57 -18.54 -36.32
CA ASP A 101 -0.80 -17.85 -37.34
C ASP A 101 0.36 -18.75 -37.80
N SER A 102 0.24 -19.36 -38.95
CA SER A 102 1.25 -20.26 -39.53
C SER A 102 2.55 -19.56 -39.93
N SER A 103 2.58 -18.23 -39.96
CA SER A 103 3.80 -17.46 -40.24
C SER A 103 4.71 -17.33 -39.01
N TYR A 104 4.20 -17.66 -37.80
CA TYR A 104 4.93 -17.54 -36.55
C TYR A 104 5.44 -18.90 -36.06
N ASP A 105 6.75 -18.97 -35.78
CA ASP A 105 7.38 -20.18 -35.21
C ASP A 105 7.23 -20.17 -33.68
N VAL A 106 6.29 -20.96 -33.16
CA VAL A 106 5.97 -21.04 -31.73
C VAL A 106 7.12 -21.57 -30.87
N SER A 107 8.10 -22.28 -31.48
CA SER A 107 9.30 -22.74 -30.78
C SER A 107 10.19 -21.57 -30.31
N GLN A 108 10.03 -20.41 -30.93
CA GLN A 108 10.74 -19.18 -30.60
C GLN A 108 10.04 -18.39 -29.50
N ALA A 109 8.85 -18.81 -29.02
CA ALA A 109 8.12 -18.12 -27.96
C ALA A 109 8.94 -18.10 -26.66
N THR A 110 9.17 -16.92 -26.13
CA THR A 110 9.90 -16.71 -24.88
C THR A 110 8.95 -16.32 -23.73
N THR A 111 7.79 -15.76 -24.06
CA THR A 111 6.79 -15.30 -23.08
C THR A 111 5.40 -15.89 -23.35
N ALA A 112 4.53 -15.82 -22.34
CA ALA A 112 3.12 -16.20 -22.53
C ALA A 112 2.40 -15.28 -23.54
N ALA A 113 2.82 -14.03 -23.67
CA ALA A 113 2.30 -13.10 -24.68
C ALA A 113 2.68 -13.54 -26.11
N ASP A 114 3.85 -14.12 -26.31
CA ASP A 114 4.24 -14.64 -27.62
C ASP A 114 3.36 -15.82 -28.04
N LEU A 115 3.01 -16.71 -27.09
CA LEU A 115 2.03 -17.79 -27.32
C LEU A 115 0.65 -17.24 -27.64
N ALA A 116 0.23 -16.18 -26.96
CA ALA A 116 -1.08 -15.55 -27.22
C ALA A 116 -1.13 -14.90 -28.62
N ARG A 117 -0.03 -14.31 -29.10
CA ARG A 117 0.04 -13.76 -30.47
C ARG A 117 -0.05 -14.82 -31.53
N TYR A 118 0.47 -16.01 -31.28
CA TYR A 118 0.41 -17.15 -32.21
C TYR A 118 -1.02 -17.66 -32.39
N ILE A 119 -1.89 -17.56 -31.37
CA ILE A 119 -3.26 -18.05 -31.40
C ILE A 119 -4.17 -16.95 -31.98
N GLN A 120 -4.73 -17.19 -33.16
CA GLN A 120 -5.72 -16.28 -33.76
C GLN A 120 -7.11 -16.45 -33.13
N THR A 121 -7.51 -17.71 -32.86
CA THR A 121 -8.79 -18.02 -32.24
C THR A 121 -8.67 -19.21 -31.29
N PRO A 122 -9.04 -19.07 -30.02
CA PRO A 122 -9.10 -20.18 -29.07
C PRO A 122 -10.17 -21.22 -29.45
N PRO A 123 -10.14 -22.44 -28.87
CA PRO A 123 -11.13 -23.48 -29.20
C PRO A 123 -12.57 -23.01 -28.98
N THR A 124 -13.47 -23.35 -29.88
CA THR A 124 -14.90 -22.98 -29.80
C THR A 124 -15.56 -23.46 -28.49
N GLN A 125 -15.15 -24.62 -27.98
CA GLN A 125 -15.60 -25.13 -26.70
C GLN A 125 -15.16 -24.26 -25.51
N TYR A 126 -13.96 -23.67 -25.59
CA TYR A 126 -13.47 -22.74 -24.59
C TYR A 126 -14.26 -21.42 -24.59
N LEU A 127 -14.50 -20.87 -25.78
CA LEU A 127 -15.33 -19.67 -25.95
C LEU A 127 -16.75 -19.87 -25.43
N SER A 128 -17.37 -21.03 -25.68
CA SER A 128 -18.71 -21.37 -25.20
C SER A 128 -18.77 -21.58 -23.68
N LYS A 129 -17.69 -22.08 -23.06
CA LYS A 129 -17.56 -22.21 -21.61
C LYS A 129 -17.44 -20.84 -20.92
N MET A 130 -16.65 -19.94 -21.47
CA MET A 130 -16.52 -18.58 -20.97
C MET A 130 -17.84 -17.81 -21.04
N SER A 131 -18.63 -17.95 -22.10
CA SER A 131 -19.94 -17.32 -22.21
C SER A 131 -20.96 -17.86 -21.19
N LYS A 132 -20.86 -19.13 -20.77
CA LYS A 132 -21.72 -19.74 -19.74
C LYS A 132 -21.30 -19.36 -18.32
N THR A 133 -20.00 -19.23 -18.05
CA THR A 133 -19.48 -18.83 -16.73
C THR A 133 -19.78 -17.37 -16.43
N SER A 134 -19.91 -16.54 -17.47
CA SER A 134 -20.34 -15.14 -17.36
C SER A 134 -21.80 -14.98 -16.90
N ALA A 135 -22.64 -16.03 -17.04
CA ALA A 135 -24.06 -15.97 -16.68
C ALA A 135 -24.39 -16.38 -15.23
N THR A 136 -23.41 -16.92 -14.48
CA THR A 136 -23.65 -17.49 -13.13
C THR A 136 -22.81 -16.82 -12.03
N SER A 137 -21.94 -15.89 -12.36
CA SER A 137 -21.25 -15.05 -11.37
C SER A 137 -22.19 -13.90 -11.02
N ALA A 138 -22.58 -13.81 -9.75
CA ALA A 138 -23.19 -12.61 -9.20
C ALA A 138 -22.35 -11.40 -9.66
N THR A 139 -23.00 -10.49 -10.34
CA THR A 139 -22.42 -9.31 -10.96
C THR A 139 -21.72 -8.47 -9.90
N ILE A 140 -20.44 -8.74 -9.66
CA ILE A 140 -19.54 -7.69 -9.21
C ILE A 140 -19.38 -6.84 -10.49
N GLN A 141 -20.15 -5.77 -10.57
CA GLN A 141 -19.92 -4.74 -11.58
C GLN A 141 -18.52 -4.21 -11.33
N SER A 142 -17.54 -4.68 -12.11
CA SER A 142 -16.33 -3.89 -12.31
C SER A 142 -16.81 -2.50 -12.72
N PRO A 143 -16.32 -1.43 -12.09
CA PRO A 143 -16.70 -0.10 -12.51
C PRO A 143 -16.41 -0.02 -13.99
N THR A 144 -17.46 0.20 -14.79
CA THR A 144 -17.33 0.45 -16.22
C THR A 144 -16.48 1.71 -16.32
N ILE A 145 -15.24 1.58 -16.83
CA ILE A 145 -14.44 2.76 -17.13
C ILE A 145 -15.28 3.57 -18.11
N ALA A 146 -15.78 4.70 -17.65
CA ALA A 146 -16.59 5.59 -18.46
C ALA A 146 -15.68 6.20 -19.53
N THR A 147 -15.65 5.59 -20.71
CA THR A 147 -14.98 6.12 -21.90
C THR A 147 -16.04 6.78 -22.77
N GLY A 148 -16.41 8.03 -22.45
CA GLY A 148 -17.35 8.81 -23.24
C GLY A 148 -16.80 10.21 -23.51
N PRO A 149 -17.31 10.94 -24.50
CA PRO A 149 -16.96 12.34 -24.67
C PRO A 149 -17.33 13.11 -23.39
N GLY A 150 -16.30 13.62 -22.68
CA GLY A 150 -16.42 14.30 -21.39
C GLY A 150 -15.86 13.50 -20.19
N PHE A 151 -15.34 12.30 -20.38
CA PHE A 151 -14.64 11.57 -19.32
C PHE A 151 -13.30 12.25 -19.02
N ASP A 152 -13.11 12.61 -17.75
CA ASP A 152 -11.87 13.21 -17.23
C ASP A 152 -11.19 12.19 -16.30
N PRO A 153 -10.18 11.45 -16.78
CA PRO A 153 -9.58 10.36 -16.02
C PRO A 153 -8.89 10.85 -14.75
N ILE A 154 -8.79 9.97 -13.76
CA ILE A 154 -7.98 10.21 -12.56
C ILE A 154 -6.54 9.82 -12.89
N VAL A 155 -5.62 10.73 -12.62
CA VAL A 155 -4.20 10.57 -12.92
C VAL A 155 -3.33 10.77 -11.69
N ILE A 156 -2.14 10.22 -11.73
CA ILE A 156 -1.06 10.53 -10.80
C ILE A 156 -0.26 11.67 -11.41
N SER A 157 -0.30 12.84 -10.79
CA SER A 157 0.36 14.05 -11.28
C SER A 157 1.65 14.38 -10.54
N GLY A 158 1.90 13.76 -9.39
CA GLY A 158 3.13 13.95 -8.64
C GLY A 158 3.37 12.79 -7.69
N VAL A 159 4.65 12.52 -7.45
CA VAL A 159 5.13 11.43 -6.59
C VAL A 159 6.30 11.87 -5.75
N SER A 160 6.50 11.18 -4.65
CA SER A 160 7.74 11.25 -3.87
C SER A 160 8.03 9.91 -3.25
N LEU A 161 9.31 9.66 -2.99
CA LEU A 161 9.75 8.41 -2.41
C LEU A 161 10.94 8.66 -1.48
N GLY A 162 10.87 8.12 -0.28
CA GLY A 162 11.95 8.04 0.68
C GLY A 162 12.34 6.60 0.92
N LEU A 163 13.60 6.26 0.67
CA LEU A 163 14.13 4.90 0.81
C LEU A 163 15.01 4.76 2.05
N PRO A 164 15.08 3.54 2.62
CA PRO A 164 16.10 3.20 3.62
C PRO A 164 17.49 3.12 2.96
N GLY A 165 18.50 3.01 3.80
CA GLY A 165 19.90 2.88 3.36
C GLY A 165 20.40 4.14 2.63
N GLY A 166 21.68 4.38 2.62
CA GLY A 166 22.25 5.55 1.99
C GLY A 166 22.31 6.78 2.90
N ASP A 167 22.84 7.87 2.35
CA ASP A 167 23.16 9.07 3.12
C ASP A 167 21.93 9.91 3.49
N LYS A 168 20.87 9.86 2.66
CA LYS A 168 19.62 10.61 2.88
C LYS A 168 18.41 9.76 2.52
N VAL A 169 17.34 9.95 3.29
CA VAL A 169 16.03 9.30 3.02
C VAL A 169 15.43 9.80 1.71
N PHE A 170 15.37 11.12 1.52
CA PHE A 170 14.84 11.73 0.29
C PHE A 170 16.02 12.28 -0.54
N SER A 171 16.60 11.43 -1.36
CA SER A 171 17.65 11.83 -2.31
C SER A 171 17.07 12.03 -3.71
N ASP A 172 17.72 12.90 -4.51
CA ASP A 172 17.23 13.22 -5.86
C ASP A 172 17.31 12.02 -6.81
N ASP A 173 18.18 11.05 -6.53
CA ASP A 173 18.44 9.85 -7.34
C ASP A 173 17.66 8.60 -6.89
N VAL A 174 16.66 8.74 -6.02
CA VAL A 174 15.94 7.62 -5.41
C VAL A 174 15.26 6.73 -6.44
N PHE A 175 14.69 7.29 -7.50
CA PHE A 175 14.05 6.53 -8.57
C PHE A 175 15.07 5.81 -9.45
N GLU A 176 16.20 6.45 -9.76
CA GLU A 176 17.30 5.84 -10.51
C GLU A 176 17.91 4.64 -9.76
N LYS A 177 18.05 4.73 -8.44
CA LYS A 177 18.50 3.61 -7.60
C LYS A 177 17.57 2.41 -7.74
N LEU A 178 16.24 2.62 -7.67
CA LEU A 178 15.27 1.55 -7.88
C LEU A 178 15.36 0.93 -9.27
N VAL A 179 15.47 1.77 -10.32
CA VAL A 179 15.58 1.28 -11.71
C VAL A 179 16.86 0.47 -11.93
N ARG A 180 17.96 0.87 -11.27
CA ARG A 180 19.22 0.10 -11.30
C ARG A 180 19.19 -1.17 -10.44
N GLY A 181 18.14 -1.38 -9.64
CA GLY A 181 18.02 -2.52 -8.75
C GLY A 181 18.99 -2.46 -7.55
N GLU A 182 19.37 -1.26 -7.13
CA GLU A 182 20.23 -1.09 -5.96
C GLU A 182 19.51 -1.55 -4.69
N THR A 183 20.19 -2.35 -3.87
CA THR A 183 19.64 -2.79 -2.59
C THR A 183 19.74 -1.68 -1.55
N CYS A 184 18.64 -1.50 -0.81
CA CYS A 184 18.57 -0.60 0.34
C CYS A 184 18.53 -1.38 1.68
N ILE A 185 18.81 -2.66 1.63
CA ILE A 185 18.81 -3.57 2.78
C ILE A 185 20.26 -3.88 3.16
N SER A 186 20.54 -3.86 4.43
CA SER A 186 21.86 -4.17 4.99
C SER A 186 21.75 -4.98 6.28
N GLU A 187 22.85 -5.56 6.68
CA GLU A 187 22.96 -6.20 7.99
C GLU A 187 22.85 -5.15 9.10
N VAL A 188 22.05 -5.44 10.13
CA VAL A 188 21.95 -4.59 11.32
C VAL A 188 23.15 -4.78 12.24
N THR A 189 23.45 -3.76 13.03
CA THR A 189 24.58 -3.82 13.98
C THR A 189 24.37 -4.88 15.06
N ASP A 190 25.44 -5.35 15.66
CA ASP A 190 25.36 -6.32 16.76
C ASP A 190 24.61 -5.77 17.98
N ASP A 191 24.62 -4.45 18.20
CA ASP A 191 23.76 -3.82 19.22
C ASP A 191 22.28 -4.03 18.95
N TYR A 192 21.83 -3.85 17.69
CA TYR A 192 20.46 -4.12 17.28
C TYR A 192 20.08 -5.59 17.47
N LYS A 193 20.99 -6.52 17.12
CA LYS A 193 20.78 -7.96 17.32
C LYS A 193 20.69 -8.30 18.80
N GLN A 194 21.60 -7.76 19.62
CA GLN A 194 21.61 -8.00 21.06
C GLN A 194 20.33 -7.53 21.73
N ARG A 195 19.84 -6.34 21.39
CA ARG A 195 18.55 -5.83 21.92
C ARG A 195 17.36 -6.74 21.60
N LEU A 196 17.37 -7.42 20.46
CA LEU A 196 16.36 -8.44 20.16
C LEU A 196 16.50 -9.66 21.04
N LEU A 197 17.71 -10.21 21.23
CA LEU A 197 17.94 -11.37 22.10
C LEU A 197 17.54 -11.09 23.54
N ASP A 198 17.79 -9.87 24.04
CA ASP A 198 17.45 -9.46 25.40
C ASP A 198 15.92 -9.45 25.67
N LYS A 199 15.09 -9.47 24.61
CA LYS A 199 13.63 -9.62 24.72
C LYS A 199 13.19 -11.06 25.01
N ASN A 200 14.10 -12.03 25.06
CA ASN A 200 13.79 -13.43 25.34
C ASN A 200 12.69 -14.00 24.41
N ILE A 201 12.83 -13.78 23.14
CA ILE A 201 11.83 -14.13 22.12
C ILE A 201 11.67 -15.65 22.04
N VAL A 202 10.42 -16.11 22.06
CA VAL A 202 10.06 -17.49 21.72
C VAL A 202 9.43 -17.47 20.35
N ARG A 203 10.07 -18.13 19.38
CA ARG A 203 9.69 -18.11 17.95
C ARG A 203 8.75 -19.27 17.61
N LEU A 204 7.80 -19.01 16.77
CA LEU A 204 6.99 -20.02 16.11
C LEU A 204 7.73 -20.53 14.87
N ILE A 205 8.14 -21.81 14.90
CA ILE A 205 8.82 -22.48 13.79
C ILE A 205 7.84 -23.43 13.09
N LYS A 206 7.67 -23.25 11.78
CA LYS A 206 6.81 -24.10 10.95
C LYS A 206 7.65 -25.12 10.21
N GLY A 207 7.42 -26.40 10.50
CA GLY A 207 8.00 -27.51 9.75
C GLY A 207 7.42 -27.62 8.34
N ARG A 208 8.17 -28.22 7.41
CA ARG A 208 7.68 -28.49 6.04
C ARG A 208 6.51 -29.47 5.99
N ASP A 209 6.36 -30.29 7.02
CA ASP A 209 5.28 -31.24 7.24
C ASP A 209 4.02 -30.61 7.86
N GLY A 210 4.03 -29.29 8.10
CA GLY A 210 2.96 -28.55 8.76
C GLY A 210 3.04 -28.57 10.30
N SER A 211 4.07 -29.19 10.89
CA SER A 211 4.32 -29.11 12.33
C SER A 211 4.61 -27.68 12.78
N VAL A 212 4.28 -27.38 14.03
CA VAL A 212 4.53 -26.09 14.65
C VAL A 212 5.27 -26.33 15.96
N ASN A 213 6.45 -25.75 16.09
CA ASN A 213 7.26 -25.79 17.30
C ASN A 213 7.47 -24.37 17.84
N MET A 214 7.67 -24.28 19.16
CA MET A 214 8.01 -23.02 19.83
C MET A 214 9.45 -23.15 20.31
N GLU A 215 10.34 -22.29 19.80
CA GLU A 215 11.76 -22.34 20.11
C GLU A 215 12.25 -20.97 20.60
N ARG A 216 13.03 -20.97 21.67
CA ARG A 216 13.63 -19.74 22.17
C ARG A 216 14.78 -19.31 21.26
N ALA A 217 14.83 -18.03 20.93
CA ALA A 217 15.98 -17.43 20.26
C ALA A 217 17.16 -17.32 21.28
N ASN A 218 18.28 -17.90 20.94
CA ASN A 218 19.46 -17.95 21.83
C ASN A 218 20.71 -17.34 21.18
N GLU A 219 20.73 -17.19 19.86
CA GLU A 219 21.85 -16.66 19.11
C GLU A 219 21.40 -15.75 17.97
N PHE A 220 22.29 -14.99 17.34
CA PHE A 220 21.97 -14.06 16.27
C PHE A 220 21.32 -14.75 15.05
N ALA A 221 21.67 -16.00 14.77
CA ALA A 221 21.03 -16.79 13.72
C ALA A 221 19.52 -17.05 13.94
N ASP A 222 19.05 -16.83 15.17
CA ASP A 222 17.65 -17.04 15.55
C ASP A 222 16.77 -15.81 15.38
N ILE A 223 17.32 -14.66 15.06
CA ILE A 223 16.62 -13.36 15.01
C ILE A 223 16.83 -12.67 13.68
N PRO A 224 16.00 -11.64 13.32
CA PRO A 224 16.24 -10.81 12.15
C PRO A 224 17.61 -10.14 12.18
N GLN A 225 18.37 -10.33 11.10
CA GLN A 225 19.73 -9.80 10.95
C GLN A 225 19.82 -8.72 9.87
N LEU A 226 18.82 -8.62 9.00
CA LEU A 226 18.75 -7.67 7.91
C LEU A 226 17.62 -6.67 8.12
N ALA A 227 17.86 -5.41 7.74
CA ALA A 227 16.84 -4.37 7.74
C ALA A 227 17.11 -3.30 6.66
N GLY A 228 16.05 -2.63 6.23
CA GLY A 228 16.16 -1.36 5.53
C GLY A 228 16.22 -0.22 6.54
N VAL A 229 17.40 0.02 7.12
CA VAL A 229 17.58 1.01 8.19
C VAL A 229 17.49 2.44 7.65
N LYS A 230 16.81 3.31 8.37
CA LYS A 230 16.63 4.72 8.01
C LYS A 230 17.99 5.43 7.90
N GLY A 231 18.21 6.12 6.77
CA GLY A 231 19.34 7.02 6.56
C GLY A 231 19.17 8.35 7.29
N ALA A 232 20.09 9.30 7.04
CA ALA A 232 20.00 10.64 7.61
C ALA A 232 18.70 11.34 7.15
N PHE A 233 18.02 11.96 8.11
CA PHE A 233 16.80 12.71 7.88
C PHE A 233 16.59 13.74 8.98
N ASP A 234 16.54 15.01 8.58
CA ASP A 234 16.21 16.13 9.46
C ASP A 234 15.20 17.05 8.75
N LEU A 235 13.93 16.92 9.16
CA LEU A 235 12.83 17.68 8.57
C LEU A 235 12.98 19.19 8.79
N ALA A 236 13.59 19.63 9.90
CA ALA A 236 13.80 21.05 10.17
C ALA A 236 14.86 21.63 9.23
N GLU A 237 15.97 20.95 9.08
CA GLU A 237 17.10 21.41 8.24
C GLU A 237 16.74 21.30 6.75
N GLU A 238 16.22 20.16 6.30
CA GLU A 238 15.98 19.90 4.88
C GLU A 238 14.81 20.70 4.30
N PHE A 239 13.79 21.03 5.12
CA PHE A 239 12.57 21.71 4.67
C PHE A 239 12.36 23.09 5.29
N GLY A 240 13.29 23.56 6.11
CA GLY A 240 13.21 24.86 6.77
C GLY A 240 12.06 24.98 7.78
N ILE A 241 11.61 23.86 8.35
CA ILE A 241 10.50 23.82 9.30
C ILE A 241 11.01 24.15 10.71
N ASP A 242 10.26 24.97 11.46
CA ASP A 242 10.63 25.26 12.85
C ASP A 242 10.81 23.96 13.66
N ALA A 243 11.98 23.77 14.22
CA ALA A 243 12.32 22.59 15.03
C ALA A 243 11.33 22.33 16.18
N LYS A 244 10.67 23.37 16.71
CA LYS A 244 9.62 23.20 17.74
C LYS A 244 8.37 22.53 17.19
N VAL A 245 8.05 22.75 15.92
CA VAL A 245 6.95 22.08 15.23
C VAL A 245 7.34 20.63 14.98
N VAL A 246 8.54 20.39 14.48
CA VAL A 246 9.07 19.04 14.22
C VAL A 246 9.08 18.20 15.50
N LEU A 247 9.49 18.75 16.63
CA LEU A 247 9.48 18.08 17.94
C LEU A 247 8.08 17.68 18.43
N ALA A 248 7.00 18.23 17.86
CA ALA A 248 5.64 17.83 18.18
C ALA A 248 5.17 16.59 17.39
N TRP A 249 5.91 16.17 16.40
CA TRP A 249 5.57 15.04 15.52
C TRP A 249 6.45 13.82 15.80
N ASP A 250 5.85 12.63 15.71
CA ASP A 250 6.60 11.39 15.67
C ASP A 250 7.35 11.26 14.34
N ILE A 251 8.31 10.33 14.26
CA ILE A 251 9.12 10.13 13.05
C ILE A 251 8.26 9.78 11.82
N THR A 252 7.22 8.99 12.00
CA THR A 252 6.28 8.62 10.93
C THR A 252 5.60 9.86 10.34
N THR A 253 5.10 10.75 11.20
CA THR A 253 4.51 12.03 10.76
C THR A 253 5.54 12.94 10.10
N GLN A 254 6.78 12.98 10.60
CA GLN A 254 7.84 13.78 9.98
C GLN A 254 8.16 13.29 8.57
N LEU A 255 8.33 11.99 8.38
CA LEU A 255 8.54 11.38 7.06
C LEU A 255 7.35 11.62 6.12
N ALA A 256 6.13 11.50 6.65
CA ALA A 256 4.91 11.77 5.90
C ALA A 256 4.81 13.22 5.42
N VAL A 257 5.17 14.18 6.28
CA VAL A 257 5.19 15.62 5.91
C VAL A 257 6.18 15.86 4.80
N ALA A 258 7.41 15.34 4.90
CA ALA A 258 8.41 15.46 3.85
C ALA A 258 7.91 14.87 2.52
N ALA A 259 7.43 13.62 2.53
CA ALA A 259 6.91 12.97 1.35
C ALA A 259 5.75 13.77 0.71
N GLY A 260 4.79 14.21 1.52
CA GLY A 260 3.65 14.99 1.02
C GLY A 260 4.04 16.32 0.39
N LEU A 261 4.99 17.06 0.99
CA LEU A 261 5.50 18.32 0.44
C LEU A 261 6.24 18.11 -0.88
N LEU A 262 7.06 17.06 -0.96
CA LEU A 262 7.77 16.70 -2.20
C LEU A 262 6.82 16.31 -3.33
N ALA A 263 5.81 15.47 -3.03
CA ALA A 263 4.81 15.08 -4.03
C ALA A 263 3.97 16.27 -4.53
N LEU A 264 3.58 17.18 -3.64
CA LEU A 264 2.91 18.43 -4.03
C LEU A 264 3.78 19.28 -4.96
N ARG A 265 5.08 19.40 -4.66
CA ARG A 265 6.03 20.11 -5.50
C ARG A 265 6.19 19.44 -6.87
N ASP A 266 6.31 18.11 -6.89
CA ASP A 266 6.40 17.32 -8.13
C ASP A 266 5.15 17.47 -9.00
N ALA A 267 3.96 17.51 -8.39
CA ALA A 267 2.69 17.80 -9.06
C ALA A 267 2.55 19.26 -9.55
N GLY A 268 3.58 20.09 -9.44
CA GLY A 268 3.51 21.50 -9.83
C GLY A 268 2.55 22.34 -8.98
N ILE A 269 2.22 21.91 -7.77
CA ILE A 269 1.37 22.66 -6.84
C ILE A 269 2.25 23.62 -6.05
N PRO A 270 2.11 24.95 -6.21
CA PRO A 270 2.97 25.89 -5.54
C PRO A 270 2.73 25.89 -4.03
N LEU A 271 3.81 25.74 -3.28
CA LEU A 271 3.79 25.84 -1.83
C LEU A 271 4.32 27.23 -1.43
N THR A 272 3.52 27.98 -0.68
CA THR A 272 3.89 29.30 -0.21
C THR A 272 4.32 29.24 1.26
N PRO A 273 5.55 29.65 1.61
CA PRO A 273 5.97 29.70 3.00
C PRO A 273 5.18 30.77 3.76
N VAL A 274 4.74 30.43 4.96
CA VAL A 274 4.21 31.39 5.93
C VAL A 274 5.32 31.70 6.90
N GLU A 275 5.79 32.92 6.88
CA GLU A 275 6.89 33.38 7.73
C GLU A 275 6.36 34.10 8.98
N GLN A 276 7.00 33.85 10.10
CA GLN A 276 6.84 34.65 11.32
C GLN A 276 8.17 35.25 11.74
N THR A 277 8.13 36.47 12.21
CA THR A 277 9.32 37.12 12.77
C THR A 277 9.50 36.65 14.21
N GLY A 278 10.53 35.86 14.45
CA GLY A 278 10.91 35.40 15.78
C GLY A 278 11.65 36.49 16.59
N LYS A 279 12.04 36.15 17.81
CA LYS A 279 12.84 37.02 18.67
C LYS A 279 14.17 37.36 17.97
N GLY A 280 14.54 38.61 17.93
CA GLY A 280 15.76 39.07 17.27
C GLY A 280 15.65 39.31 15.75
N GLY A 281 14.43 39.34 15.19
CA GLY A 281 14.22 39.61 13.76
C GLY A 281 14.47 38.44 12.83
N LEU A 282 14.67 37.22 13.37
CA LEU A 282 14.87 36.01 12.59
C LEU A 282 13.53 35.60 11.91
N ARG A 283 13.56 35.41 10.59
CA ARG A 283 12.41 34.86 9.86
C ARG A 283 12.37 33.35 10.02
N LEU A 284 11.25 32.84 10.49
CA LEU A 284 10.99 31.40 10.67
C LEU A 284 9.81 31.00 9.80
N ILE A 285 9.96 29.93 9.01
CA ILE A 285 8.86 29.34 8.26
C ILE A 285 8.03 28.51 9.25
N THR A 286 6.77 28.88 9.44
CA THR A 286 5.85 28.15 10.30
C THR A 286 5.03 27.13 9.55
N ASN A 287 4.75 27.38 8.27
CA ASN A 287 3.91 26.55 7.43
C ASN A 287 4.31 26.65 5.96
N TRP A 288 4.07 25.60 5.19
CA TRP A 288 4.06 25.61 3.73
C TRP A 288 2.64 25.45 3.23
N GLN A 289 2.03 26.47 2.68
CA GLN A 289 0.61 26.48 2.36
C GLN A 289 0.33 26.27 0.88
N VAL A 290 -0.62 25.40 0.60
CA VAL A 290 -1.25 25.21 -0.72
C VAL A 290 -2.08 26.46 -1.08
N PRO A 291 -2.22 26.85 -2.37
CA PRO A 291 -3.03 27.98 -2.80
C PRO A 291 -4.47 27.91 -2.26
N LYS A 292 -4.99 29.05 -1.81
CA LYS A 292 -6.32 29.12 -1.15
C LYS A 292 -7.45 28.47 -1.98
N ILE A 293 -7.43 28.64 -3.30
CA ILE A 293 -8.45 28.10 -4.22
C ILE A 293 -8.46 26.57 -4.28
N GLN A 294 -7.34 25.92 -3.92
CA GLN A 294 -7.21 24.46 -3.98
C GLN A 294 -7.49 23.78 -2.63
N ARG A 295 -7.50 24.52 -1.52
CA ARG A 295 -7.52 23.95 -0.16
C ARG A 295 -8.77 23.14 0.15
N ASP A 296 -9.93 23.66 -0.23
CA ASP A 296 -11.23 23.06 0.14
C ASP A 296 -11.55 21.82 -0.69
N ARG A 297 -10.89 21.68 -1.84
CA ARG A 297 -11.10 20.60 -2.81
C ARG A 297 -9.92 19.62 -2.88
N THR A 298 -8.93 19.77 -1.99
CA THR A 298 -7.81 18.83 -1.86
C THR A 298 -8.01 17.97 -0.61
N GLY A 299 -8.07 16.65 -0.79
CA GLY A 299 -8.19 15.66 0.28
C GLY A 299 -6.83 15.08 0.68
N ILE A 300 -6.79 14.40 1.82
CA ILE A 300 -5.61 13.70 2.36
C ILE A 300 -6.02 12.31 2.83
N VAL A 301 -5.30 11.28 2.38
CA VAL A 301 -5.37 9.93 2.95
C VAL A 301 -3.99 9.56 3.48
N PHE A 302 -3.89 9.40 4.79
CA PHE A 302 -2.65 8.98 5.44
C PHE A 302 -2.70 7.48 5.74
N ALA A 303 -1.72 6.74 5.26
CA ALA A 303 -1.61 5.29 5.37
C ALA A 303 -0.36 4.90 6.16
N SER A 304 -0.52 4.32 7.33
CA SER A 304 0.59 3.95 8.21
C SER A 304 0.20 2.78 9.11
N CYS A 305 1.16 1.90 9.40
CA CYS A 305 0.95 0.74 10.27
C CYS A 305 1.16 1.07 11.75
N PHE A 306 2.17 1.90 12.05
CA PHE A 306 2.66 2.13 13.41
C PHE A 306 2.77 3.61 13.78
N PRO A 307 1.81 4.46 13.40
CA PRO A 307 1.89 5.89 13.69
C PRO A 307 1.83 6.12 15.20
N GLY A 308 2.75 6.94 15.71
CA GLY A 308 2.82 7.31 17.12
C GLY A 308 3.36 6.25 18.08
N LEU A 309 3.57 5.00 17.63
CA LEU A 309 4.00 3.92 18.51
C LEU A 309 5.39 4.17 19.10
N GLN A 310 6.35 4.67 18.31
CA GLN A 310 7.68 5.03 18.81
C GLN A 310 7.58 6.01 19.98
N MET A 311 6.75 7.03 19.85
CA MET A 311 6.59 8.04 20.89
C MET A 311 5.86 7.49 22.10
N ALA A 312 4.88 6.59 21.92
CA ALA A 312 4.22 5.91 23.04
C ALA A 312 5.24 5.10 23.86
N MET A 313 6.12 4.34 23.21
CA MET A 313 7.19 3.59 23.86
C MET A 313 8.18 4.50 24.58
N LYS A 314 8.57 5.61 23.96
CA LYS A 314 9.46 6.61 24.55
C LYS A 314 8.84 7.28 25.79
N HIS A 315 7.56 7.61 25.72
CA HIS A 315 6.83 8.15 26.89
C HIS A 315 6.69 7.12 28.00
N ALA A 316 6.44 5.84 27.67
CA ALA A 316 6.38 4.77 28.66
C ALA A 316 7.72 4.60 29.40
N LYS A 317 8.84 4.57 28.67
CA LYS A 317 10.19 4.53 29.27
C LYS A 317 10.45 5.74 30.19
N ARG A 318 10.09 6.95 29.72
CA ARG A 318 10.32 8.18 30.50
C ARG A 318 9.50 8.25 31.79
N ASN A 319 8.31 7.69 31.82
CA ASN A 319 7.43 7.65 33.00
C ASN A 319 7.56 6.37 33.81
N GLY A 320 8.44 5.42 33.39
CA GLY A 320 8.78 4.23 34.16
C GLY A 320 9.72 4.53 35.34
N ASP A 321 10.14 3.48 36.05
CA ASP A 321 10.91 3.58 37.30
C ASP A 321 12.23 4.35 37.15
N ASP A 322 12.83 4.31 35.94
CA ASP A 322 14.11 4.99 35.63
C ASP A 322 13.91 6.40 35.01
N GLY A 323 12.68 6.87 34.87
CA GLY A 323 12.33 8.12 34.20
C GLY A 323 12.28 9.33 35.14
N ASP A 324 12.17 10.54 34.53
CA ASP A 324 12.01 11.81 35.26
C ASP A 324 10.57 12.03 35.78
N GLY A 325 9.66 11.09 35.50
CA GLY A 325 8.26 11.11 35.90
C GLY A 325 7.41 12.25 35.33
N ARG A 326 7.98 13.05 34.41
CA ARG A 326 7.28 14.21 33.85
C ARG A 326 6.42 13.82 32.67
N PHE A 327 5.13 14.12 32.74
CA PHE A 327 4.22 13.94 31.62
C PHE A 327 4.41 15.04 30.55
N ASP A 328 4.62 14.65 29.30
CA ASP A 328 4.79 15.61 28.20
C ASP A 328 3.41 16.05 27.68
N ARG A 329 3.18 17.38 27.63
CA ARG A 329 1.94 17.97 27.09
C ARG A 329 1.68 17.64 25.61
N ARG A 330 2.72 17.22 24.87
CA ARG A 330 2.63 16.83 23.46
C ARG A 330 2.20 15.37 23.26
N PHE A 331 2.05 14.60 24.35
CA PHE A 331 1.76 13.17 24.32
C PHE A 331 0.67 12.80 23.30
N LEU A 332 -0.48 13.49 23.35
CA LEU A 332 -1.60 13.20 22.45
C LEU A 332 -1.24 13.46 20.99
N PHE A 333 -0.51 14.52 20.69
CA PHE A 333 -0.12 14.86 19.31
C PHE A 333 0.95 13.91 18.75
N GLN A 334 1.74 13.30 19.62
CA GLN A 334 2.82 12.39 19.26
C GLN A 334 2.39 10.93 19.20
N THR A 335 1.34 10.54 19.91
CA THR A 335 0.93 9.13 20.07
C THR A 335 -0.36 8.80 19.33
N LEU A 336 -1.23 9.77 19.08
CA LEU A 336 -2.43 9.55 18.27
C LEU A 336 -2.09 9.53 16.78
N ASN A 337 -2.83 8.73 16.04
CA ASN A 337 -2.71 8.67 14.58
C ASN A 337 -3.33 9.93 13.93
N MET A 338 -2.65 11.05 14.03
CA MET A 338 -3.10 12.37 13.58
C MET A 338 -2.29 12.92 12.39
N GLY A 339 -1.44 12.12 11.75
CA GLY A 339 -0.58 12.57 10.66
C GLY A 339 -1.34 13.29 9.54
N HIS A 340 -2.52 12.79 9.17
CA HIS A 340 -3.41 13.44 8.19
C HIS A 340 -3.84 14.86 8.62
N SER A 341 -4.25 15.03 9.88
CA SER A 341 -4.70 16.31 10.42
C SER A 341 -3.54 17.30 10.59
N GLN A 342 -2.38 16.81 11.01
CA GLN A 342 -1.17 17.61 11.19
C GLN A 342 -0.66 18.10 9.84
N PHE A 343 -0.65 17.25 8.81
CA PHE A 343 -0.32 17.64 7.44
C PHE A 343 -1.34 18.66 6.90
N ALA A 344 -2.65 18.43 7.13
CA ALA A 344 -3.70 19.36 6.72
C ALA A 344 -3.51 20.75 7.37
N GLN A 345 -3.27 20.78 8.68
CA GLN A 345 -3.01 22.02 9.42
C GLN A 345 -1.77 22.74 8.89
N TYR A 346 -0.71 21.97 8.61
CA TYR A 346 0.56 22.51 8.13
C TYR A 346 0.47 23.10 6.71
N THR A 347 -0.28 22.42 5.82
CA THR A 347 -0.44 22.83 4.42
C THR A 347 -1.66 23.71 4.15
N GLY A 348 -2.54 23.89 5.14
CA GLY A 348 -3.78 24.63 5.01
C GLY A 348 -4.86 23.90 4.19
N ILE A 349 -4.69 22.63 3.86
CA ILE A 349 -5.67 21.80 3.17
C ILE A 349 -6.90 21.60 4.07
N ARG A 350 -8.11 21.66 3.49
CA ARG A 350 -9.38 21.61 4.21
C ARG A 350 -10.41 20.66 3.60
N GLY A 351 -10.04 19.95 2.53
CA GLY A 351 -10.87 18.90 1.95
C GLY A 351 -10.98 17.68 2.86
N PRO A 352 -11.66 16.61 2.42
CA PRO A 352 -11.81 15.40 3.22
C PRO A 352 -10.45 14.83 3.59
N ASN A 353 -10.28 14.42 4.85
CA ASN A 353 -9.05 13.80 5.31
C ASN A 353 -9.34 12.64 6.24
N THR A 354 -8.50 11.61 6.18
CA THR A 354 -8.60 10.40 6.99
C THR A 354 -7.27 9.70 7.12
N THR A 355 -7.22 8.76 8.05
CA THR A 355 -6.14 7.81 8.18
C THR A 355 -6.65 6.40 7.93
N ILE A 356 -5.81 5.55 7.31
CA ILE A 356 -6.10 4.15 7.04
C ILE A 356 -4.98 3.30 7.63
N ASN A 357 -5.38 2.24 8.34
CA ASN A 357 -4.49 1.19 8.76
C ASN A 357 -5.08 -0.17 8.38
N LEU A 358 -4.53 -0.77 7.33
CA LEU A 358 -4.78 -2.11 6.84
C LEU A 358 -3.46 -2.91 6.80
N ALA A 359 -2.63 -2.70 7.83
CA ALA A 359 -1.28 -3.24 7.89
C ALA A 359 -0.49 -2.93 6.59
N CYS A 360 0.23 -3.92 6.02
CA CYS A 360 1.04 -3.75 4.81
C CYS A 360 0.24 -3.28 3.57
N ALA A 361 -1.08 -3.44 3.55
CA ALA A 361 -1.96 -3.03 2.45
C ALA A 361 -2.48 -1.58 2.58
N SER A 362 -2.09 -0.83 3.63
CA SER A 362 -2.63 0.50 3.93
C SER A 362 -2.48 1.47 2.76
N ALA A 363 -1.30 1.54 2.16
CA ALA A 363 -1.04 2.44 1.03
C ALA A 363 -1.88 2.07 -0.21
N THR A 364 -1.99 0.78 -0.52
CA THR A 364 -2.81 0.30 -1.65
C THR A 364 -4.29 0.62 -1.45
N ALA A 365 -4.81 0.40 -0.25
CA ALA A 365 -6.21 0.72 0.08
C ALA A 365 -6.50 2.23 0.04
N ALA A 366 -5.51 3.07 0.31
CA ALA A 366 -5.65 4.53 0.21
C ALA A 366 -5.99 5.01 -1.20
N PHE A 367 -5.52 4.30 -2.26
CA PHE A 367 -5.89 4.60 -3.64
C PHE A 367 -7.40 4.43 -3.87
N GLY A 368 -8.01 3.39 -3.30
CA GLY A 368 -9.47 3.18 -3.41
C GLY A 368 -10.26 4.33 -2.78
N VAL A 369 -9.87 4.78 -1.59
CA VAL A 369 -10.52 5.92 -0.94
C VAL A 369 -10.33 7.22 -1.73
N ALA A 370 -9.14 7.43 -2.30
CA ALA A 370 -8.86 8.59 -3.11
C ALA A 370 -9.69 8.58 -4.42
N GLU A 371 -9.77 7.44 -5.11
CA GLU A 371 -10.61 7.23 -6.28
C GLU A 371 -12.07 7.55 -5.97
N ASP A 372 -12.63 6.99 -4.89
CA ASP A 372 -14.01 7.22 -4.46
C ASP A 372 -14.28 8.71 -4.20
N TRP A 373 -13.39 9.40 -3.50
CA TRP A 373 -13.59 10.83 -3.20
C TRP A 373 -13.57 11.70 -4.44
N ILE A 374 -12.69 11.40 -5.40
CA ILE A 374 -12.62 12.14 -6.67
C ILE A 374 -13.81 11.79 -7.55
N ALA A 375 -14.15 10.50 -7.69
CA ALA A 375 -15.27 10.04 -8.51
C ALA A 375 -16.61 10.61 -8.03
N MET A 376 -16.82 10.63 -6.70
CA MET A 376 -18.03 11.19 -6.07
C MET A 376 -18.04 12.72 -6.01
N GLY A 377 -17.00 13.39 -6.49
CA GLY A 377 -16.88 14.85 -6.45
C GLY A 377 -16.69 15.43 -5.04
N ARG A 378 -16.25 14.64 -4.06
CA ARG A 378 -15.94 15.11 -2.71
C ARG A 378 -14.61 15.87 -2.65
N ALA A 379 -13.69 15.52 -3.52
CA ALA A 379 -12.41 16.19 -3.74
C ALA A 379 -12.13 16.28 -5.24
N ASP A 380 -11.36 17.27 -5.67
CA ASP A 380 -10.84 17.38 -7.03
C ASP A 380 -9.46 16.74 -7.12
N ARG A 381 -8.79 16.67 -5.97
CA ARG A 381 -7.43 16.14 -5.77
C ARG A 381 -7.34 15.46 -4.42
N VAL A 382 -6.58 14.38 -4.35
CA VAL A 382 -6.28 13.68 -3.09
C VAL A 382 -4.79 13.42 -3.01
N ILE A 383 -4.21 13.73 -1.88
CA ILE A 383 -2.82 13.38 -1.56
C ILE A 383 -2.87 12.11 -0.72
N ILE A 384 -2.30 11.03 -1.26
CA ILE A 384 -2.05 9.81 -0.52
C ILE A 384 -0.64 9.91 0.05
N ILE A 385 -0.51 9.71 1.36
CA ILE A 385 0.79 9.73 2.04
C ILE A 385 0.92 8.43 2.82
N SER A 386 2.02 7.72 2.63
CA SER A 386 2.36 6.52 3.40
C SER A 386 3.75 6.67 3.98
N ALA A 387 3.89 6.42 5.28
CA ALA A 387 5.17 6.44 5.94
C ALA A 387 5.16 5.53 7.17
N ASP A 388 6.26 4.82 7.38
CA ASP A 388 6.56 4.07 8.59
C ASP A 388 8.08 3.96 8.76
N ASP A 389 8.56 3.98 10.00
CA ASP A 389 9.92 3.63 10.36
C ASP A 389 9.89 2.69 11.56
N VAL A 390 10.12 1.40 11.32
CA VAL A 390 10.18 0.37 12.35
C VAL A 390 11.62 -0.01 12.73
N THR A 391 12.60 0.69 12.14
CA THR A 391 14.02 0.46 12.39
C THR A 391 14.62 1.43 13.40
N GLY A 392 13.84 2.42 13.85
CA GLY A 392 14.28 3.37 14.88
C GLY A 392 14.51 2.71 16.24
N ASP A 393 15.37 3.33 17.03
CA ASP A 393 15.88 2.77 18.31
C ASP A 393 14.82 2.29 19.29
N ASP A 394 13.65 2.93 19.31
CA ASP A 394 12.59 2.57 20.24
C ASP A 394 11.60 1.55 19.69
N LEU A 395 11.63 1.22 18.40
CA LEU A 395 10.68 0.28 17.77
C LEU A 395 11.31 -1.04 17.33
N TRP A 396 12.58 -1.04 16.95
CA TRP A 396 13.24 -2.22 16.39
C TRP A 396 13.04 -3.48 17.24
N GLU A 397 13.37 -3.40 18.52
CA GLU A 397 13.28 -4.54 19.44
C GLU A 397 11.83 -5.01 19.69
N TRP A 398 10.83 -4.15 19.53
CA TRP A 398 9.44 -4.51 19.75
C TRP A 398 8.80 -5.04 18.48
N ILE A 399 8.92 -4.34 17.38
CA ILE A 399 8.34 -4.77 16.11
C ILE A 399 9.13 -5.93 15.52
N GLY A 400 10.47 -5.85 15.53
CA GLY A 400 11.35 -6.95 15.13
C GLY A 400 11.12 -8.19 15.97
N GLY A 401 11.01 -8.04 17.29
CA GLY A 401 10.69 -9.13 18.22
C GLY A 401 9.32 -9.74 17.96
N GLY A 402 8.30 -8.94 17.69
CA GLY A 402 6.96 -9.43 17.36
C GLY A 402 6.93 -10.24 16.05
N PHE A 403 7.60 -9.77 15.00
CA PHE A 403 7.71 -10.50 13.73
C PHE A 403 8.58 -11.75 13.86
N ALA A 404 9.62 -11.74 14.69
CA ALA A 404 10.42 -12.93 15.01
C ALA A 404 9.57 -13.96 15.78
N ALA A 405 8.86 -13.55 16.82
CA ALA A 405 8.01 -14.42 17.63
C ALA A 405 6.92 -15.11 16.80
N SER A 406 6.30 -14.38 15.87
CA SER A 406 5.27 -14.93 14.98
C SER A 406 5.83 -15.85 13.88
N GLY A 407 7.16 -15.96 13.76
CA GLY A 407 7.82 -16.69 12.67
C GLY A 407 7.62 -16.05 11.31
N ALA A 408 7.32 -14.75 11.26
CA ALA A 408 7.10 -14.02 10.01
C ALA A 408 8.35 -13.32 9.48
N ALA A 409 9.30 -12.94 10.35
CA ALA A 409 10.55 -12.33 9.94
C ALA A 409 11.56 -13.39 9.46
N SER A 410 12.36 -13.03 8.46
CA SER A 410 13.53 -13.82 8.08
C SER A 410 14.65 -13.67 9.09
N THR A 411 15.38 -14.75 9.33
CA THR A 411 16.59 -14.76 10.18
C THR A 411 17.88 -14.94 9.36
N HIS A 412 17.80 -14.97 8.03
CA HIS A 412 18.96 -15.02 7.14
C HIS A 412 19.73 -13.70 7.17
N ASN A 413 21.03 -13.76 6.92
CA ASN A 413 21.93 -12.59 6.91
C ASN A 413 22.47 -12.25 5.51
N VAL A 414 22.05 -12.96 4.47
CA VAL A 414 22.42 -12.70 3.06
C VAL A 414 21.23 -12.12 2.33
N VAL A 415 21.37 -10.90 1.81
CA VAL A 415 20.26 -10.15 1.19
C VAL A 415 19.69 -10.90 -0.01
N GLU A 416 20.54 -11.44 -0.88
CA GLU A 416 20.16 -12.17 -2.10
C GLU A 416 19.43 -13.48 -1.81
N GLU A 417 19.59 -14.04 -0.61
CA GLU A 417 18.90 -15.24 -0.16
C GLU A 417 17.64 -14.94 0.65
N THR A 418 17.43 -13.67 1.02
CA THR A 418 16.36 -13.22 1.90
C THR A 418 15.35 -12.37 1.16
N ALA A 419 15.80 -11.38 0.38
CA ALA A 419 14.94 -10.47 -0.38
C ALA A 419 14.40 -11.15 -1.65
N LEU A 420 13.54 -12.14 -1.47
CA LEU A 420 12.99 -13.01 -2.52
C LEU A 420 11.46 -12.88 -2.64
N PRO A 421 10.90 -11.68 -2.92
CA PRO A 421 9.46 -11.52 -3.06
C PRO A 421 8.92 -12.42 -4.18
N PHE A 422 7.82 -13.15 -3.88
CA PHE A 422 7.16 -14.10 -4.76
C PHE A 422 7.98 -15.36 -5.13
N ASP A 423 9.25 -15.48 -4.74
CA ASP A 423 10.06 -16.68 -4.97
C ASP A 423 9.60 -17.82 -4.02
N ARG A 424 9.67 -19.06 -4.52
CA ARG A 424 9.38 -20.25 -3.70
C ARG A 424 10.37 -20.47 -2.55
N ARG A 425 11.59 -19.92 -2.64
CA ARG A 425 12.63 -19.99 -1.60
C ARG A 425 12.48 -18.91 -0.54
N ARG A 426 11.52 -17.98 -0.69
CA ARG A 426 11.29 -16.92 0.30
C ARG A 426 11.17 -17.49 1.70
N ASN A 427 11.77 -16.83 2.66
CA ASN A 427 11.94 -17.35 4.02
C ASN A 427 11.45 -16.39 5.12
N GLY A 428 10.87 -15.27 4.77
CA GLY A 428 10.30 -14.33 5.73
C GLY A 428 10.34 -12.89 5.24
N LEU A 429 9.88 -11.99 6.11
CA LEU A 429 9.86 -10.55 5.89
C LEU A 429 11.16 -9.91 6.35
N ILE A 430 11.58 -8.85 5.68
CA ILE A 430 12.65 -7.95 6.11
C ILE A 430 11.99 -6.64 6.53
N LEU A 431 12.31 -6.18 7.74
CA LEU A 431 11.78 -4.94 8.29
C LEU A 431 12.54 -3.74 7.73
N GLY A 432 11.86 -2.60 7.67
CA GLY A 432 12.49 -1.39 7.14
C GLY A 432 11.73 -0.12 7.50
N MET A 433 12.23 0.97 6.95
CA MET A 433 11.52 2.22 6.86
C MET A 433 11.12 2.48 5.40
N GLY A 434 10.16 3.34 5.20
CA GLY A 434 9.78 3.86 3.90
C GLY A 434 8.85 5.04 4.02
N ALA A 435 8.88 5.91 3.03
CA ALA A 435 7.93 6.99 2.89
C ALA A 435 7.62 7.21 1.42
N ALA A 436 6.36 7.36 1.08
CA ALA A 436 5.93 7.68 -0.27
C ALA A 436 4.70 8.58 -0.24
N ALA A 437 4.56 9.43 -1.24
CA ALA A 437 3.33 10.16 -1.44
C ALA A 437 2.99 10.25 -2.93
N PHE A 438 1.68 10.33 -3.20
CA PHE A 438 1.11 10.43 -4.54
C PHE A 438 0.06 11.53 -4.56
N VAL A 439 0.05 12.31 -5.62
CA VAL A 439 -1.02 13.27 -5.89
C VAL A 439 -1.90 12.69 -6.99
N LEU A 440 -3.12 12.33 -6.61
CA LEU A 440 -4.17 11.89 -7.53
C LEU A 440 -5.11 13.05 -7.79
N GLU A 441 -5.46 13.27 -9.06
CA GLU A 441 -6.41 14.31 -9.45
C GLU A 441 -7.02 14.03 -10.83
N ARG A 442 -8.01 14.82 -11.21
CA ARG A 442 -8.53 14.77 -12.57
C ARG A 442 -7.47 15.27 -13.56
N ASN A 443 -7.39 14.62 -14.71
CA ASN A 443 -6.40 14.94 -15.75
C ASN A 443 -6.48 16.41 -16.24
N SER A 444 -7.69 16.96 -16.30
CA SER A 444 -7.90 18.38 -16.66
C SER A 444 -7.12 19.32 -15.73
N LEU A 445 -7.10 19.03 -14.42
CA LEU A 445 -6.40 19.87 -13.43
C LEU A 445 -4.87 19.79 -13.54
N ALA A 446 -4.32 18.63 -13.88
CA ALA A 446 -2.90 18.49 -14.17
C ALA A 446 -2.52 19.28 -15.43
N ASN A 447 -3.33 19.14 -16.50
CA ASN A 447 -3.14 19.85 -17.76
C ASN A 447 -3.24 21.37 -17.62
N GLU A 448 -4.17 21.90 -16.80
CA GLU A 448 -4.29 23.33 -16.50
C GLU A 448 -3.02 23.92 -15.90
N ARG A 449 -2.24 23.12 -15.17
CA ARG A 449 -0.95 23.52 -14.61
C ARG A 449 0.24 23.23 -15.54
N GLY A 450 0.00 22.63 -16.71
CA GLY A 450 1.06 22.21 -17.64
C GLY A 450 1.86 21.00 -17.16
N VAL A 451 1.31 20.22 -16.22
CA VAL A 451 1.96 19.01 -15.69
C VAL A 451 1.55 17.81 -16.55
N GLN A 452 2.54 17.07 -17.02
CA GLN A 452 2.30 15.79 -17.68
C GLN A 452 2.05 14.72 -16.62
N PRO A 453 0.92 14.01 -16.65
CA PRO A 453 0.65 12.91 -15.73
C PRO A 453 1.68 11.80 -15.84
N ILE A 454 2.05 11.22 -14.71
CA ILE A 454 2.97 10.09 -14.63
C ILE A 454 2.26 8.80 -15.06
N ALA A 455 1.02 8.62 -14.62
CA ALA A 455 0.19 7.46 -14.93
C ALA A 455 -1.30 7.79 -14.80
N GLU A 456 -2.14 6.99 -15.43
CA GLU A 456 -3.60 6.99 -15.25
C GLU A 456 -3.99 5.89 -14.25
N LEU A 457 -4.88 6.21 -13.31
CA LEU A 457 -5.51 5.22 -12.43
C LEU A 457 -6.68 4.58 -13.16
N LEU A 458 -6.51 3.32 -13.57
CA LEU A 458 -7.53 2.59 -14.30
C LEU A 458 -8.68 2.11 -13.41
N GLY A 459 -8.46 1.96 -12.12
CA GLY A 459 -9.44 1.57 -11.13
C GLY A 459 -8.83 0.84 -9.94
N THR A 460 -9.62 0.73 -8.86
CA THR A 460 -9.26 -0.01 -7.65
C THR A 460 -10.33 -1.06 -7.35
N THR A 461 -9.94 -2.15 -6.66
CA THR A 461 -10.86 -3.19 -6.21
C THR A 461 -10.46 -3.65 -4.81
N THR A 462 -11.44 -3.70 -3.91
CA THR A 462 -11.30 -4.29 -2.58
C THR A 462 -12.09 -5.59 -2.53
N VAL A 463 -11.43 -6.69 -2.13
CA VAL A 463 -12.01 -8.04 -2.03
C VAL A 463 -11.77 -8.62 -0.65
#